data_cbeea526a736981ea7b7d8243e9c8bbd
#
_entry.id   cbeea526a736981ea7b7d8243e9c8bbd
#
_cell.length_a   1.000
_cell.length_b   1.000
_cell.length_c   1.000
_cell.angle_alpha   90.00
_cell.angle_beta   90.00
_cell.angle_gamma   90.00
#
_symmetry.space_group_name_H-M   'P 1'
#
loop_
_entity.id
_entity.type
_entity.pdbx_description
1 polymer ?
#
loop_
_entity_poly.entity_id
_entity_poly.type
_entity_poly.pdbx_seq_one_letter_code
_entity_poly.pdbx_strand_id
1 'polypeptide(L)'
;MINSTEMLCVIEGGSTKADWLISGDSKNFVRLSTIGFNPFFHNSDFVFETLSKNKELIAYKDVRIEIHYFGAGCSSMERNDIIADGFKRFFTHATVVVDHDLMASVYATCGDHAGIACILGTGSNSCFFDGKKIHEKNYGLGYILGDEGSGSYYGKKLVTSFLYQLMPGHIYNSFHDTYRLSKDDIIRKVYSEPEPNVWLASFSRFLTDHRYDPFIQQMIKVGMKDFMDLYVSHYDNYKKQPVHFVGSIAYIFKEELKEVAASFSIQVEKIVKQPIDELIKHFLTKT
;
A
#
# COMPACT_ATOMS: atom_id res chain seq x y z
N MET A 1 26.59 -16.77 -13.92
CA MET A 1 27.54 -15.65 -13.79
C MET A 1 26.85 -14.46 -14.44
N ILE A 2 26.22 -13.61 -13.64
CA ILE A 2 25.59 -12.38 -14.09
C ILE A 2 26.71 -11.39 -14.32
N ASN A 3 26.76 -10.82 -15.52
CA ASN A 3 27.68 -9.75 -15.84
C ASN A 3 27.48 -8.60 -14.85
N SER A 4 28.49 -8.18 -14.17
CA SER A 4 28.55 -7.19 -13.08
C SER A 4 28.18 -5.73 -13.49
N THR A 5 27.25 -5.55 -14.41
CA THR A 5 26.87 -4.26 -14.99
C THR A 5 25.37 -4.05 -15.21
N GLU A 6 24.51 -4.93 -14.73
CA GLU A 6 23.05 -4.74 -14.85
C GLU A 6 22.52 -4.07 -13.57
N MET A 7 21.93 -2.89 -13.72
CA MET A 7 21.32 -2.19 -12.58
C MET A 7 20.00 -2.85 -12.20
N LEU A 8 19.65 -2.84 -10.92
CA LEU A 8 18.37 -3.28 -10.42
C LEU A 8 17.52 -2.08 -10.02
N CYS A 9 16.29 -2.04 -10.48
CA CYS A 9 15.30 -1.05 -10.08
C CYS A 9 14.07 -1.75 -9.50
N VAL A 10 13.71 -1.37 -8.28
CA VAL A 10 12.47 -1.84 -7.65
C VAL A 10 11.54 -0.65 -7.45
N ILE A 11 10.28 -0.83 -7.81
CA ILE A 11 9.28 0.23 -7.77
C ILE A 11 8.03 -0.28 -7.05
N GLU A 12 7.65 0.44 -6.00
CA GLU A 12 6.37 0.27 -5.34
C GLU A 12 5.39 1.35 -5.81
N GLY A 13 4.40 0.96 -6.60
CA GLY A 13 3.43 1.85 -7.22
C GLY A 13 2.06 1.78 -6.55
N GLY A 14 1.71 2.77 -5.73
CA GLY A 14 0.31 3.06 -5.42
C GLY A 14 -0.40 3.75 -6.58
N SER A 15 -1.70 3.99 -6.47
CA SER A 15 -2.45 4.72 -7.51
C SER A 15 -2.00 6.16 -7.68
N THR A 16 -1.52 6.81 -6.62
CA THR A 16 -1.17 8.24 -6.59
C THR A 16 0.33 8.48 -6.71
N LYS A 17 1.13 7.63 -6.10
CA LYS A 17 2.58 7.77 -5.98
C LYS A 17 3.26 6.45 -6.23
N ALA A 18 4.40 6.48 -6.91
CA ALA A 18 5.33 5.36 -6.98
C ALA A 18 6.68 5.77 -6.38
N ASP A 19 7.17 4.95 -5.46
CA ASP A 19 8.50 5.06 -4.89
C ASP A 19 9.46 4.13 -5.62
N TRP A 20 10.61 4.66 -6.00
CA TRP A 20 11.64 3.98 -6.79
C TRP A 20 12.91 3.82 -5.99
N LEU A 21 13.55 2.68 -6.14
CA LEU A 21 14.87 2.42 -5.60
C LEU A 21 15.71 1.77 -6.68
N ILE A 22 16.72 2.49 -7.16
CA ILE A 22 17.64 2.05 -8.22
C ILE A 22 18.98 1.73 -7.56
N SER A 23 19.49 0.52 -7.80
CA SER A 23 20.82 0.15 -7.34
C SER A 23 21.87 0.90 -8.16
N GLY A 24 22.78 1.60 -7.49
CA GLY A 24 24.03 2.05 -8.07
C GLY A 24 25.13 1.00 -7.88
N ASP A 25 26.39 1.41 -7.93
CA ASP A 25 27.51 0.54 -7.60
C ASP A 25 27.36 0.03 -6.14
N SER A 26 27.14 -1.22 -6.00
CA SER A 26 27.03 -2.16 -4.87
C SER A 26 26.71 -1.66 -3.44
N LYS A 27 26.66 -0.33 -3.17
CA LYS A 27 26.32 0.21 -1.84
C LYS A 27 25.49 1.51 -1.86
N ASN A 28 25.28 2.11 -3.02
CA ASN A 28 24.54 3.37 -3.14
C ASN A 28 23.23 3.11 -3.88
N PHE A 29 22.13 3.54 -3.28
CA PHE A 29 20.81 3.49 -3.90
C PHE A 29 20.36 4.90 -4.23
N VAL A 30 19.83 5.07 -5.44
CA VAL A 30 19.14 6.30 -5.82
C VAL A 30 17.66 6.12 -5.52
N ARG A 31 17.11 7.03 -4.70
CA ARG A 31 15.68 7.10 -4.41
C ARG A 31 15.07 8.24 -5.20
N LEU A 32 13.97 7.95 -5.84
CA LEU A 32 13.14 8.96 -6.48
C LEU A 32 11.67 8.59 -6.35
N SER A 33 10.80 9.49 -6.73
CA SER A 33 9.37 9.26 -6.73
C SER A 33 8.75 9.82 -7.99
N THR A 34 7.72 9.11 -8.48
CA THR A 34 6.86 9.58 -9.55
C THR A 34 5.41 9.56 -9.11
N ILE A 35 4.50 9.98 -9.97
CA ILE A 35 3.10 9.58 -9.83
C ILE A 35 3.00 8.06 -9.97
N GLY A 36 2.01 7.46 -9.31
CA GLY A 36 1.73 6.05 -9.45
C GLY A 36 1.09 5.71 -10.80
N PHE A 37 1.27 4.49 -11.25
CA PHE A 37 0.65 4.01 -12.48
C PHE A 37 -0.37 2.92 -12.12
N ASN A 38 -1.63 3.20 -12.43
CA ASN A 38 -2.70 2.24 -12.24
C ASN A 38 -3.35 1.94 -13.60
N PRO A 39 -3.27 0.70 -14.10
CA PRO A 39 -3.75 0.34 -15.45
C PRO A 39 -5.27 0.44 -15.63
N PHE A 40 -6.04 0.64 -14.56
CA PHE A 40 -7.45 0.99 -14.67
C PHE A 40 -7.69 2.42 -15.19
N PHE A 41 -6.73 3.31 -14.99
CA PHE A 41 -6.85 4.74 -15.29
C PHE A 41 -5.81 5.23 -16.30
N HIS A 42 -4.69 4.51 -16.45
CA HIS A 42 -3.55 4.93 -17.25
C HIS A 42 -3.24 3.88 -18.33
N ASN A 43 -3.07 4.33 -19.56
CA ASN A 43 -2.59 3.52 -20.67
C ASN A 43 -1.05 3.59 -20.78
N SER A 44 -0.47 2.82 -21.69
CA SER A 44 0.98 2.78 -21.91
C SER A 44 1.56 4.10 -22.42
N ASP A 45 0.80 4.89 -23.17
CA ASP A 45 1.22 6.22 -23.62
C ASP A 45 1.40 7.18 -22.45
N PHE A 46 0.44 7.18 -21.51
CA PHE A 46 0.52 7.99 -20.31
C PHE A 46 1.75 7.63 -19.46
N VAL A 47 2.04 6.33 -19.30
CA VAL A 47 3.23 5.85 -18.58
C VAL A 47 4.49 6.35 -19.28
N PHE A 48 4.64 6.13 -20.58
CA PHE A 48 5.78 6.56 -21.39
C PHE A 48 6.00 8.08 -21.33
N GLU A 49 4.94 8.88 -21.51
CA GLU A 49 5.02 10.34 -21.47
C GLU A 49 5.44 10.85 -20.08
N THR A 50 4.90 10.23 -19.01
CA THR A 50 5.25 10.60 -17.64
C THR A 50 6.71 10.33 -17.34
N LEU A 51 7.21 9.15 -17.73
CA LEU A 51 8.63 8.81 -17.59
C LEU A 51 9.52 9.75 -18.40
N SER A 52 9.10 10.09 -19.63
CA SER A 52 9.85 10.98 -20.54
C SER A 52 10.00 12.42 -20.03
N LYS A 53 9.07 12.87 -19.19
CA LYS A 53 9.10 14.22 -18.56
C LYS A 53 9.95 14.25 -17.29
N ASN A 54 10.34 13.09 -16.75
CA ASN A 54 11.10 13.00 -15.50
C ASN A 54 12.61 13.13 -15.78
N LYS A 55 13.21 14.26 -15.40
CA LYS A 55 14.63 14.56 -15.65
C LYS A 55 15.59 13.60 -14.96
N GLU A 56 15.23 13.06 -13.79
CA GLU A 56 16.07 12.13 -13.04
C GLU A 56 16.14 10.76 -13.72
N LEU A 57 15.04 10.32 -14.35
CA LEU A 57 14.97 9.04 -15.05
C LEU A 57 15.67 9.05 -16.40
N ILE A 58 15.85 10.20 -17.03
CA ILE A 58 16.54 10.33 -18.34
C ILE A 58 17.96 9.75 -18.28
N ALA A 59 18.64 9.89 -17.12
CA ALA A 59 19.99 9.34 -16.94
C ALA A 59 20.04 7.79 -17.05
N TYR A 60 18.91 7.11 -16.86
CA TYR A 60 18.80 5.66 -16.88
C TYR A 60 18.16 5.10 -18.15
N LYS A 61 17.76 5.97 -19.10
CA LYS A 61 16.99 5.59 -20.28
C LYS A 61 17.66 4.50 -21.12
N ASP A 62 18.97 4.62 -21.34
CA ASP A 62 19.75 3.74 -22.20
C ASP A 62 20.70 2.82 -21.40
N VAL A 63 20.44 2.69 -20.10
CA VAL A 63 21.19 1.80 -19.21
C VAL A 63 20.58 0.41 -19.21
N ARG A 64 21.42 -0.63 -19.15
CA ARG A 64 20.95 -2.01 -18.96
C ARG A 64 20.45 -2.16 -17.53
N ILE A 65 19.14 -2.37 -17.37
CA ILE A 65 18.47 -2.33 -16.08
C ILE A 65 17.36 -3.38 -16.00
N GLU A 66 17.29 -4.10 -14.88
CA GLU A 66 16.17 -4.95 -14.53
C GLU A 66 15.20 -4.16 -13.65
N ILE A 67 13.95 -4.05 -14.06
CA ILE A 67 12.91 -3.27 -13.39
C ILE A 67 11.82 -4.22 -12.87
N HIS A 68 11.58 -4.17 -11.55
CA HIS A 68 10.46 -4.82 -10.89
C HIS A 68 9.47 -3.75 -10.43
N TYR A 69 8.34 -3.68 -11.09
CA TYR A 69 7.23 -2.77 -10.74
C TYR A 69 6.12 -3.55 -10.04
N PHE A 70 5.78 -3.14 -8.84
CA PHE A 70 4.65 -3.68 -8.07
C PHE A 70 3.59 -2.62 -7.92
N GLY A 71 2.43 -2.80 -8.55
CA GLY A 71 1.45 -1.74 -8.67
C GLY A 71 0.03 -2.12 -8.28
N ALA A 72 -0.67 -1.13 -7.72
CA ALA A 72 -2.12 -1.23 -7.54
C ALA A 72 -2.81 -1.42 -8.90
N GLY A 73 -3.73 -2.38 -8.99
CA GLY A 73 -4.44 -2.71 -10.22
C GLY A 73 -3.70 -3.65 -11.18
N CYS A 74 -2.43 -3.97 -10.94
CA CYS A 74 -1.63 -4.90 -11.75
C CYS A 74 -1.94 -6.36 -11.40
N SER A 75 -3.19 -6.78 -11.57
CA SER A 75 -3.70 -8.09 -11.14
C SER A 75 -4.11 -9.01 -12.30
N SER A 76 -3.75 -8.67 -13.55
CA SER A 76 -3.89 -9.56 -14.71
C SER A 76 -2.77 -9.28 -15.70
N MET A 77 -2.45 -10.28 -16.52
CA MET A 77 -1.41 -10.17 -17.55
C MET A 77 -1.66 -8.98 -18.48
N GLU A 78 -2.89 -8.78 -18.95
CA GLU A 78 -3.27 -7.67 -19.83
C GLU A 78 -2.98 -6.30 -19.21
N ARG A 79 -3.29 -6.14 -17.91
CA ARG A 79 -3.04 -4.90 -17.18
C ARG A 79 -1.56 -4.69 -16.90
N ASN A 80 -0.85 -5.76 -16.60
CA ASN A 80 0.60 -5.72 -16.39
C ASN A 80 1.32 -5.30 -17.69
N ASP A 81 0.85 -5.79 -18.83
CA ASP A 81 1.42 -5.45 -20.14
C ASP A 81 1.27 -3.96 -20.48
N ILE A 82 0.16 -3.31 -20.07
CA ILE A 82 -0.02 -1.85 -20.24
C ILE A 82 1.12 -1.07 -19.57
N ILE A 83 1.43 -1.43 -18.35
CA ILE A 83 2.50 -0.76 -17.58
C ILE A 83 3.86 -1.14 -18.15
N ALA A 84 4.09 -2.44 -18.39
CA ALA A 84 5.35 -2.94 -18.94
C ALA A 84 5.70 -2.32 -20.29
N ASP A 85 4.72 -2.12 -21.19
CA ASP A 85 4.92 -1.49 -22.49
C ASP A 85 5.41 -0.03 -22.34
N GLY A 86 4.76 0.76 -21.48
CA GLY A 86 5.18 2.13 -21.21
C GLY A 86 6.62 2.22 -20.69
N PHE A 87 7.01 1.30 -19.81
CA PHE A 87 8.38 1.20 -19.29
C PHE A 87 9.39 0.78 -20.38
N LYS A 88 9.10 -0.27 -21.16
CA LYS A 88 9.98 -0.77 -22.22
C LYS A 88 10.20 0.25 -23.34
N ARG A 89 9.20 1.07 -23.62
CA ARG A 89 9.31 2.16 -24.60
C ARG A 89 10.24 3.28 -24.13
N PHE A 90 10.28 3.52 -22.82
CA PHE A 90 11.16 4.54 -22.24
C PHE A 90 12.59 4.00 -21.99
N PHE A 91 12.71 2.85 -21.31
CA PHE A 91 14.01 2.24 -20.99
C PHE A 91 14.40 1.26 -22.10
N THR A 92 15.26 1.68 -23.01
CA THR A 92 15.56 0.96 -24.27
C THR A 92 16.24 -0.41 -24.07
N HIS A 93 16.89 -0.61 -22.91
CA HIS A 93 17.63 -1.85 -22.58
C HIS A 93 17.15 -2.48 -21.27
N ALA A 94 15.89 -2.29 -20.93
CA ALA A 94 15.33 -2.83 -19.68
C ALA A 94 14.69 -4.20 -19.86
N THR A 95 14.91 -5.06 -18.86
CA THR A 95 14.01 -6.18 -18.57
C THR A 95 12.96 -5.68 -17.58
N VAL A 96 11.67 -5.79 -17.91
CA VAL A 96 10.59 -5.24 -17.08
C VAL A 96 9.68 -6.37 -16.62
N VAL A 97 9.54 -6.49 -15.30
CA VAL A 97 8.59 -7.37 -14.62
C VAL A 97 7.58 -6.50 -13.91
N VAL A 98 6.29 -6.71 -14.17
CA VAL A 98 5.17 -6.02 -13.52
C VAL A 98 4.34 -7.03 -12.77
N ASP A 99 4.02 -6.73 -11.52
CA ASP A 99 3.23 -7.61 -10.66
C ASP A 99 2.34 -6.81 -9.71
N HIS A 100 1.50 -7.52 -8.99
CA HIS A 100 0.53 -6.97 -8.04
C HIS A 100 1.22 -6.40 -6.77
N ASP A 101 0.62 -5.39 -6.15
CA ASP A 101 1.09 -4.79 -4.90
C ASP A 101 1.13 -5.80 -3.72
N LEU A 102 0.27 -6.83 -3.73
CA LEU A 102 0.33 -7.93 -2.77
C LEU A 102 1.65 -8.72 -2.88
N MET A 103 2.20 -8.91 -4.09
CA MET A 103 3.51 -9.55 -4.25
C MET A 103 4.63 -8.71 -3.64
N ALA A 104 4.53 -7.37 -3.71
CA ALA A 104 5.44 -6.51 -2.97
C ALA A 104 5.40 -6.77 -1.47
N SER A 105 4.19 -6.88 -0.90
CA SER A 105 4.03 -7.16 0.52
C SER A 105 4.57 -8.53 0.92
N VAL A 106 4.39 -9.55 0.07
CA VAL A 106 4.93 -10.91 0.26
C VAL A 106 6.45 -10.90 0.26
N TYR A 107 7.08 -10.35 -0.78
CA TYR A 107 8.56 -10.32 -0.86
C TYR A 107 9.19 -9.49 0.25
N ALA A 108 8.55 -8.39 0.66
CA ALA A 108 9.04 -7.55 1.76
C ALA A 108 8.92 -8.21 3.14
N THR A 109 8.02 -9.18 3.31
CA THR A 109 7.70 -9.73 4.63
C THR A 109 7.93 -11.22 4.74
N CYS A 110 7.32 -12.02 3.89
CA CYS A 110 7.44 -13.47 3.88
C CYS A 110 8.75 -13.95 3.22
N GLY A 111 9.30 -13.18 2.28
CA GLY A 111 10.41 -13.64 1.44
C GLY A 111 9.99 -14.84 0.61
N ASP A 112 10.64 -15.97 0.82
CA ASP A 112 10.34 -17.25 0.14
C ASP A 112 9.58 -18.24 1.06
N HIS A 113 9.15 -17.81 2.25
CA HIS A 113 8.47 -18.67 3.22
C HIS A 113 6.94 -18.45 3.18
N ALA A 114 6.21 -19.53 3.51
CA ALA A 114 4.75 -19.43 3.62
C ALA A 114 4.33 -18.50 4.75
N GLY A 115 3.26 -17.71 4.51
CA GLY A 115 2.73 -16.77 5.50
C GLY A 115 1.54 -15.99 4.95
N ILE A 116 0.89 -15.23 5.81
CA ILE A 116 -0.19 -14.31 5.44
C ILE A 116 0.40 -12.90 5.38
N ALA A 117 0.36 -12.29 4.21
CA ALA A 117 0.79 -10.90 4.01
C ALA A 117 -0.45 -9.99 3.94
N CYS A 118 -0.44 -8.94 4.76
CA CYS A 118 -1.55 -7.99 4.91
C CYS A 118 -1.07 -6.58 4.57
N ILE A 119 -1.89 -5.83 3.84
CA ILE A 119 -1.69 -4.41 3.58
C ILE A 119 -2.69 -3.62 4.43
N LEU A 120 -2.20 -2.67 5.22
CA LEU A 120 -2.97 -1.66 5.94
C LEU A 120 -2.35 -0.28 5.72
N GLY A 121 -2.76 0.35 4.63
CA GLY A 121 -2.34 1.67 4.18
C GLY A 121 -3.52 2.61 3.92
N THR A 122 -3.55 3.27 2.76
CA THR A 122 -4.72 4.03 2.27
C THR A 122 -5.94 3.13 2.15
N GLY A 123 -5.78 1.95 1.52
CA GLY A 123 -6.73 0.85 1.50
C GLY A 123 -6.20 -0.34 2.31
N SER A 124 -6.90 -1.47 2.23
CA SER A 124 -6.48 -2.72 2.86
C SER A 124 -6.66 -3.92 1.95
N ASN A 125 -5.77 -4.91 2.10
CA ASN A 125 -5.84 -6.17 1.39
C ASN A 125 -5.05 -7.25 2.14
N SER A 126 -5.19 -8.52 1.73
CA SER A 126 -4.40 -9.63 2.24
C SER A 126 -4.31 -10.78 1.26
N CYS A 127 -3.27 -11.61 1.41
CA CYS A 127 -3.15 -12.88 0.72
C CYS A 127 -2.44 -13.91 1.62
N PHE A 128 -2.69 -15.17 1.37
CA PHE A 128 -1.86 -16.26 1.85
C PHE A 128 -0.84 -16.62 0.78
N PHE A 129 0.43 -16.64 1.14
CA PHE A 129 1.51 -17.09 0.29
C PHE A 129 1.94 -18.49 0.74
N ASP A 130 1.96 -19.45 -0.17
CA ASP A 130 2.31 -20.84 0.12
C ASP A 130 3.82 -21.15 -0.05
N GLY A 131 4.63 -20.12 -0.29
CA GLY A 131 6.05 -20.22 -0.64
C GLY A 131 6.30 -20.20 -2.15
N LYS A 132 5.24 -20.18 -2.99
CA LYS A 132 5.34 -20.13 -4.46
C LYS A 132 4.31 -19.23 -5.10
N LYS A 133 3.09 -19.25 -4.60
CA LYS A 133 1.94 -18.51 -5.16
C LYS A 133 1.14 -17.83 -4.06
N ILE A 134 0.52 -16.72 -4.40
CA ILE A 134 -0.48 -16.08 -3.55
C ILE A 134 -1.86 -16.71 -3.76
N HIS A 135 -2.60 -16.80 -2.67
CA HIS A 135 -3.99 -17.24 -2.63
C HIS A 135 -4.81 -16.14 -1.95
N GLU A 136 -5.69 -15.54 -2.69
CA GLU A 136 -6.58 -14.49 -2.20
C GLU A 136 -7.95 -15.09 -1.89
N LYS A 137 -8.49 -14.80 -0.70
CA LYS A 137 -9.85 -15.17 -0.29
C LYS A 137 -10.77 -13.95 -0.12
N ASN A 138 -10.20 -12.76 -0.12
CA ASN A 138 -10.94 -11.50 -0.13
C ASN A 138 -11.08 -10.98 -1.56
N TYR A 139 -12.08 -10.14 -1.79
CA TYR A 139 -12.41 -9.66 -3.13
C TYR A 139 -11.80 -8.31 -3.48
N GLY A 140 -11.01 -7.70 -2.58
CA GLY A 140 -10.45 -6.36 -2.81
C GLY A 140 -11.54 -5.34 -3.15
N LEU A 141 -12.56 -5.21 -2.30
CA LEU A 141 -13.79 -4.44 -2.60
C LEU A 141 -13.57 -2.93 -2.64
N GLY A 142 -12.37 -2.44 -2.26
CA GLY A 142 -12.01 -1.04 -2.25
C GLY A 142 -12.75 -0.22 -1.18
N TYR A 143 -12.51 1.08 -1.17
CA TYR A 143 -12.88 1.95 -0.04
C TYR A 143 -14.39 2.14 0.16
N ILE A 144 -15.23 1.90 -0.85
CA ILE A 144 -16.69 2.04 -0.71
C ILE A 144 -17.28 0.86 0.04
N LEU A 145 -16.95 -0.36 -0.38
CA LEU A 145 -17.58 -1.60 0.10
C LEU A 145 -16.69 -2.41 1.06
N GLY A 146 -15.44 -2.03 1.23
CA GLY A 146 -14.43 -2.74 2.00
C GLY A 146 -13.40 -1.82 2.61
N ASP A 147 -12.13 -2.22 2.49
CA ASP A 147 -10.94 -1.56 3.03
C ASP A 147 -10.98 -1.42 4.57
N GLU A 148 -11.57 -2.37 5.28
CA GLU A 148 -11.65 -2.35 6.74
C GLU A 148 -10.26 -2.21 7.38
N GLY A 149 -10.17 -1.42 8.43
CA GLY A 149 -8.92 -1.14 9.14
C GLY A 149 -7.92 -0.25 8.39
N SER A 150 -8.25 0.23 7.19
CA SER A 150 -7.39 1.14 6.41
C SER A 150 -7.57 2.61 6.79
N GLY A 151 -6.70 3.47 6.25
CA GLY A 151 -6.84 4.93 6.42
C GLY A 151 -8.15 5.47 5.86
N SER A 152 -8.59 5.00 4.69
CA SER A 152 -9.86 5.42 4.09
C SER A 152 -11.07 4.96 4.91
N TYR A 153 -11.02 3.76 5.48
CA TYR A 153 -12.04 3.27 6.41
C TYR A 153 -12.17 4.18 7.63
N TYR A 154 -11.06 4.48 8.30
CA TYR A 154 -11.07 5.36 9.47
C TYR A 154 -11.50 6.78 9.12
N GLY A 155 -11.06 7.30 7.97
CA GLY A 155 -11.52 8.60 7.47
C GLY A 155 -13.04 8.65 7.28
N LYS A 156 -13.63 7.63 6.67
CA LYS A 156 -15.11 7.50 6.57
C LYS A 156 -15.76 7.54 7.96
N LYS A 157 -15.24 6.78 8.91
CA LYS A 157 -15.78 6.73 10.27
C LYS A 157 -15.69 8.09 10.96
N LEU A 158 -14.56 8.80 10.83
CA LEU A 158 -14.38 10.13 11.41
C LEU A 158 -15.35 11.15 10.82
N VAL A 159 -15.40 11.31 9.48
CA VAL A 159 -16.28 12.31 8.87
C VAL A 159 -17.75 11.99 9.09
N THR A 160 -18.14 10.73 9.11
CA THR A 160 -19.50 10.30 9.44
C THR A 160 -19.85 10.62 10.89
N SER A 161 -18.95 10.29 11.83
CA SER A 161 -19.15 10.60 13.26
C SER A 161 -19.21 12.11 13.51
N PHE A 162 -18.44 12.91 12.78
CA PHE A 162 -18.47 14.37 12.83
C PHE A 162 -19.82 14.91 12.34
N LEU A 163 -20.26 14.49 11.15
CA LEU A 163 -21.52 14.99 10.55
C LEU A 163 -22.76 14.61 11.36
N TYR A 164 -22.78 13.43 11.97
CA TYR A 164 -23.87 12.99 12.84
C TYR A 164 -23.71 13.41 14.31
N GLN A 165 -22.67 14.19 14.63
CA GLN A 165 -22.37 14.66 16.00
C GLN A 165 -22.27 13.52 17.02
N LEU A 166 -21.67 12.41 16.62
CA LEU A 166 -21.46 11.22 17.46
C LEU A 166 -20.14 11.25 18.23
N MET A 167 -19.28 12.24 17.97
CA MET A 167 -18.01 12.41 18.67
C MET A 167 -18.24 13.01 20.06
N PRO A 168 -17.43 12.63 21.07
CA PRO A 168 -17.36 13.40 22.33
C PRO A 168 -17.03 14.87 22.04
N GLY A 169 -17.60 15.81 22.85
CA GLY A 169 -17.51 17.26 22.56
C GLY A 169 -16.08 17.77 22.35
N HIS A 170 -15.11 17.29 23.15
CA HIS A 170 -13.70 17.68 23.00
C HIS A 170 -13.09 17.19 21.67
N ILE A 171 -13.43 15.98 21.21
CA ILE A 171 -12.97 15.44 19.91
C ILE A 171 -13.67 16.15 18.76
N TYR A 172 -14.97 16.42 18.90
CA TYR A 172 -15.74 17.18 17.91
C TYR A 172 -15.14 18.57 17.68
N ASN A 173 -14.89 19.31 18.76
CA ASN A 173 -14.31 20.66 18.68
C ASN A 173 -12.91 20.62 18.06
N SER A 174 -12.06 19.67 18.49
CA SER A 174 -10.72 19.49 17.93
C SER A 174 -10.76 19.19 16.43
N PHE A 175 -11.66 18.30 15.98
CA PHE A 175 -11.84 17.97 14.56
C PHE A 175 -12.33 19.19 13.76
N HIS A 176 -13.36 19.87 14.25
CA HIS A 176 -13.91 21.08 13.64
C HIS A 176 -12.83 22.16 13.48
N ASP A 177 -12.08 22.46 14.54
CA ASP A 177 -11.08 23.53 14.52
C ASP A 177 -9.88 23.21 13.62
N THR A 178 -9.52 21.92 13.54
CA THR A 178 -8.42 21.46 12.71
C THR A 178 -8.76 21.52 11.22
N TYR A 179 -9.95 21.07 10.83
CA TYR A 179 -10.28 20.87 9.42
C TYR A 179 -11.24 21.92 8.87
N ARG A 180 -12.07 22.54 9.69
CA ARG A 180 -13.07 23.59 9.33
C ARG A 180 -13.93 23.20 8.13
N LEU A 181 -14.30 21.92 8.04
CA LEU A 181 -15.08 21.37 6.94
C LEU A 181 -16.58 21.57 7.18
N SER A 182 -17.27 22.09 6.19
CA SER A 182 -18.73 22.05 6.12
C SER A 182 -19.21 20.68 5.59
N LYS A 183 -20.49 20.40 5.75
CA LYS A 183 -21.14 19.23 5.13
C LYS A 183 -20.94 19.23 3.61
N ASP A 184 -21.10 20.40 2.97
CA ASP A 184 -21.00 20.52 1.52
C ASP A 184 -19.56 20.28 1.01
N ASP A 185 -18.55 20.71 1.77
CA ASP A 185 -17.15 20.41 1.47
C ASP A 185 -16.89 18.89 1.51
N ILE A 186 -17.39 18.22 2.54
CA ILE A 186 -17.23 16.76 2.66
C ILE A 186 -17.92 16.03 1.51
N ILE A 187 -19.17 16.39 1.19
CA ILE A 187 -19.92 15.79 0.07
C ILE A 187 -19.20 16.00 -1.25
N ARG A 188 -18.73 17.22 -1.53
CA ARG A 188 -17.95 17.52 -2.73
C ARG A 188 -16.68 16.69 -2.81
N LYS A 189 -15.89 16.60 -1.72
CA LYS A 189 -14.64 15.81 -1.64
C LYS A 189 -14.86 14.33 -1.89
N VAL A 190 -15.95 13.78 -1.36
CA VAL A 190 -16.21 12.33 -1.44
C VAL A 190 -16.83 11.92 -2.78
N TYR A 191 -17.71 12.76 -3.37
CA TYR A 191 -18.54 12.36 -4.50
C TYR A 191 -18.18 13.04 -5.83
N SER A 192 -17.44 14.16 -5.80
CA SER A 192 -17.20 14.96 -7.00
C SER A 192 -15.73 15.19 -7.31
N GLU A 193 -14.83 15.05 -6.35
CA GLU A 193 -13.41 15.24 -6.56
C GLU A 193 -12.67 13.90 -6.80
N PRO A 194 -11.51 13.92 -7.47
CA PRO A 194 -10.70 12.71 -7.67
C PRO A 194 -10.11 12.21 -6.35
N GLU A 195 -9.79 10.94 -6.30
CA GLU A 195 -9.09 10.26 -5.20
C GLU A 195 -9.71 10.45 -3.80
N PRO A 196 -11.03 10.26 -3.64
CA PRO A 196 -11.69 10.44 -2.35
C PRO A 196 -11.15 9.50 -1.26
N ASN A 197 -10.67 8.33 -1.61
CA ASN A 197 -10.02 7.38 -0.71
C ASN A 197 -8.72 7.95 -0.12
N VAL A 198 -7.92 8.66 -0.90
CA VAL A 198 -6.69 9.33 -0.43
C VAL A 198 -7.02 10.46 0.50
N TRP A 199 -8.02 11.29 0.14
CA TRP A 199 -8.50 12.35 1.00
C TRP A 199 -9.04 11.82 2.34
N LEU A 200 -9.84 10.76 2.32
CA LEU A 200 -10.31 10.09 3.53
C LEU A 200 -9.15 9.55 4.37
N ALA A 201 -8.18 8.90 3.75
CA ALA A 201 -7.03 8.35 4.46
C ALA A 201 -6.15 9.43 5.11
N SER A 202 -6.19 10.68 4.63
CA SER A 202 -5.45 11.80 5.22
C SER A 202 -5.85 12.11 6.68
N PHE A 203 -7.07 11.75 7.09
CA PHE A 203 -7.54 11.88 8.47
C PHE A 203 -6.86 10.93 9.46
N SER A 204 -6.06 9.98 8.99
CA SER A 204 -5.24 9.12 9.86
C SER A 204 -4.29 9.91 10.75
N ARG A 205 -3.91 11.12 10.36
CA ARG A 205 -3.15 12.04 11.20
C ARG A 205 -3.93 12.43 12.45
N PHE A 206 -5.22 12.76 12.33
CA PHE A 206 -6.08 13.10 13.46
C PHE A 206 -6.18 11.91 14.45
N LEU A 207 -6.31 10.69 13.94
CA LEU A 207 -6.26 9.49 14.79
C LEU A 207 -4.93 9.39 15.56
N THR A 208 -3.83 9.68 14.89
CA THR A 208 -2.49 9.65 15.52
C THR A 208 -2.35 10.68 16.61
N ASP A 209 -2.80 11.90 16.35
CA ASP A 209 -2.71 13.03 17.29
C ASP A 209 -3.59 12.81 18.54
N HIS A 210 -4.70 12.03 18.39
CA HIS A 210 -5.65 11.73 19.47
C HIS A 210 -5.68 10.25 19.87
N ARG A 211 -4.62 9.48 19.54
CA ARG A 211 -4.60 8.01 19.67
C ARG A 211 -4.91 7.46 21.08
N TYR A 212 -4.69 8.26 22.11
CA TYR A 212 -4.95 7.87 23.50
C TYR A 212 -6.37 8.25 24.00
N ASP A 213 -7.16 8.94 23.18
CA ASP A 213 -8.55 9.21 23.52
C ASP A 213 -9.39 7.92 23.40
N PRO A 214 -10.25 7.61 24.40
CA PRO A 214 -11.03 6.38 24.40
C PRO A 214 -11.92 6.18 23.16
N PHE A 215 -12.49 7.25 22.62
CA PHE A 215 -13.32 7.19 21.40
C PHE A 215 -12.48 6.81 20.19
N ILE A 216 -11.30 7.41 20.05
CA ILE A 216 -10.36 7.11 18.95
C ILE A 216 -9.77 5.71 19.10
N GLN A 217 -9.37 5.31 20.31
CA GLN A 217 -8.89 3.94 20.56
C GLN A 217 -9.93 2.88 20.19
N GLN A 218 -11.19 3.10 20.58
CA GLN A 218 -12.26 2.19 20.24
C GLN A 218 -12.46 2.11 18.72
N MET A 219 -12.42 3.25 18.03
CA MET A 219 -12.54 3.29 16.56
C MET A 219 -11.41 2.49 15.89
N ILE A 220 -10.17 2.68 16.33
CA ILE A 220 -9.01 1.96 15.80
C ILE A 220 -9.15 0.44 16.04
N LYS A 221 -9.47 0.03 17.27
CA LYS A 221 -9.60 -1.39 17.62
C LYS A 221 -10.74 -2.08 16.86
N VAL A 222 -11.87 -1.40 16.67
CA VAL A 222 -12.98 -1.93 15.88
C VAL A 222 -12.56 -2.16 14.43
N GLY A 223 -11.93 -1.18 13.78
CA GLY A 223 -11.49 -1.36 12.39
C GLY A 223 -10.43 -2.45 12.23
N MET A 224 -9.51 -2.59 13.18
CA MET A 224 -8.55 -3.68 13.19
C MET A 224 -9.21 -5.04 13.42
N LYS A 225 -10.23 -5.09 14.27
CA LYS A 225 -11.04 -6.31 14.49
C LYS A 225 -11.75 -6.70 13.19
N ASP A 226 -12.43 -5.76 12.54
CA ASP A 226 -13.11 -5.99 11.28
C ASP A 226 -12.12 -6.52 10.22
N PHE A 227 -10.91 -5.97 10.16
CA PHE A 227 -9.84 -6.47 9.29
C PHE A 227 -9.45 -7.92 9.62
N MET A 228 -9.22 -8.24 10.90
CA MET A 228 -8.86 -9.61 11.30
C MET A 228 -9.99 -10.60 10.96
N ASP A 229 -11.22 -10.22 11.19
CA ASP A 229 -12.40 -11.06 10.88
C ASP A 229 -12.54 -11.30 9.37
N LEU A 230 -12.39 -10.27 8.54
CA LEU A 230 -12.73 -10.35 7.12
C LEU A 230 -11.54 -10.71 6.23
N TYR A 231 -10.30 -10.38 6.62
CA TYR A 231 -9.13 -10.52 5.77
C TYR A 231 -8.14 -11.58 6.23
N VAL A 232 -8.12 -11.94 7.52
CA VAL A 232 -7.13 -12.88 8.05
C VAL A 232 -7.78 -14.21 8.44
N SER A 233 -8.89 -14.17 9.18
CA SER A 233 -9.51 -15.39 9.75
C SER A 233 -10.09 -16.34 8.69
N HIS A 234 -10.28 -15.88 7.46
CA HIS A 234 -10.79 -16.69 6.36
C HIS A 234 -9.73 -17.60 5.71
N TYR A 235 -8.44 -17.40 6.00
CA TYR A 235 -7.41 -18.32 5.53
C TYR A 235 -7.36 -19.57 6.39
N ASP A 236 -7.22 -20.74 5.73
CA ASP A 236 -7.15 -22.01 6.42
C ASP A 236 -5.92 -22.06 7.34
N ASN A 237 -6.10 -22.52 8.56
CA ASN A 237 -5.04 -22.59 9.56
C ASN A 237 -4.35 -21.24 9.88
N TYR A 238 -5.03 -20.11 9.71
CA TYR A 238 -4.45 -18.77 9.94
C TYR A 238 -3.75 -18.62 11.30
N LYS A 239 -4.23 -19.31 12.35
CA LYS A 239 -3.62 -19.31 13.69
C LYS A 239 -2.23 -19.96 13.76
N LYS A 240 -1.88 -20.76 12.73
CA LYS A 240 -0.59 -21.47 12.64
C LYS A 240 0.34 -20.82 11.63
N GLN A 241 -0.12 -19.83 10.88
CA GLN A 241 0.68 -19.12 9.89
C GLN A 241 1.28 -17.85 10.51
N PRO A 242 2.53 -17.50 10.16
CA PRO A 242 3.03 -16.18 10.47
C PRO A 242 2.22 -15.14 9.70
N VAL A 243 1.82 -14.06 10.37
CA VAL A 243 1.05 -12.97 9.78
C VAL A 243 1.90 -11.71 9.77
N HIS A 244 2.00 -11.10 8.62
CA HIS A 244 2.85 -9.94 8.39
C HIS A 244 1.99 -8.77 7.91
N PHE A 245 2.42 -7.55 8.23
CA PHE A 245 1.74 -6.33 7.85
C PHE A 245 2.66 -5.35 7.16
N VAL A 246 2.13 -4.72 6.10
CA VAL A 246 2.78 -3.63 5.37
C VAL A 246 1.82 -2.44 5.36
N GLY A 247 2.37 -1.23 5.52
CA GLY A 247 1.63 0.01 5.36
C GLY A 247 1.68 0.93 6.57
N SER A 248 1.33 2.20 6.32
CA SER A 248 1.44 3.27 7.29
C SER A 248 0.50 3.07 8.50
N ILE A 249 -0.72 2.60 8.29
CA ILE A 249 -1.70 2.35 9.35
C ILE A 249 -1.22 1.23 10.25
N ALA A 250 -0.78 0.10 9.68
CA ALA A 250 -0.23 -1.01 10.45
C ALA A 250 0.97 -0.58 11.31
N TYR A 251 1.86 0.25 10.76
CA TYR A 251 3.06 0.71 11.44
C TYR A 251 2.77 1.74 12.55
N ILE A 252 1.88 2.69 12.28
CA ILE A 252 1.52 3.75 13.26
C ILE A 252 0.80 3.15 14.46
N PHE A 253 -0.16 2.26 14.22
CA PHE A 253 -0.99 1.64 15.25
C PHE A 253 -0.58 0.20 15.56
N LYS A 254 0.72 -0.09 15.50
CA LYS A 254 1.28 -1.43 15.67
C LYS A 254 0.98 -2.07 17.04
N GLU A 255 0.82 -1.28 18.07
CA GLU A 255 0.52 -1.80 19.41
C GLU A 255 -0.95 -2.24 19.50
N GLU A 256 -1.87 -1.41 19.00
CA GLU A 256 -3.30 -1.73 18.92
C GLU A 256 -3.53 -2.92 17.97
N LEU A 257 -2.78 -2.98 16.87
CA LEU A 257 -2.82 -4.08 15.92
C LEU A 257 -2.42 -5.40 16.57
N LYS A 258 -1.30 -5.42 17.32
CA LYS A 258 -0.84 -6.61 18.04
C LYS A 258 -1.81 -7.04 19.13
N GLU A 259 -2.37 -6.08 19.88
CA GLU A 259 -3.38 -6.35 20.91
C GLU A 259 -4.61 -7.04 20.30
N VAL A 260 -5.13 -6.50 19.20
CA VAL A 260 -6.28 -7.08 18.51
C VAL A 260 -5.92 -8.44 17.91
N ALA A 261 -4.79 -8.58 17.24
CA ALA A 261 -4.31 -9.84 16.65
C ALA A 261 -4.20 -10.96 17.71
N ALA A 262 -3.69 -10.63 18.90
CA ALA A 262 -3.59 -11.58 20.01
C ALA A 262 -4.97 -12.12 20.44
N SER A 263 -6.04 -11.31 20.39
CA SER A 263 -7.41 -11.75 20.69
C SER A 263 -7.95 -12.78 19.68
N PHE A 264 -7.38 -12.83 18.48
CA PHE A 264 -7.65 -13.82 17.42
C PHE A 264 -6.71 -15.03 17.47
N SER A 265 -5.78 -15.07 18.42
CA SER A 265 -4.68 -16.05 18.46
C SER A 265 -3.80 -15.97 17.20
N ILE A 266 -3.63 -14.76 16.66
CA ILE A 266 -2.77 -14.48 15.50
C ILE A 266 -1.40 -14.05 16.00
N GLN A 267 -0.34 -14.68 15.45
CA GLN A 267 1.04 -14.29 15.67
C GLN A 267 1.47 -13.28 14.61
N VAL A 268 1.64 -12.02 15.03
CA VAL A 268 2.21 -10.97 14.16
C VAL A 268 3.72 -11.09 14.17
N GLU A 269 4.29 -11.43 13.02
CA GLU A 269 5.74 -11.66 12.87
C GLU A 269 6.48 -10.38 12.47
N LYS A 270 6.04 -9.69 11.42
CA LYS A 270 6.73 -8.52 10.88
C LYS A 270 5.73 -7.40 10.55
N ILE A 271 6.10 -6.16 10.86
CA ILE A 271 5.35 -4.96 10.47
C ILE A 271 6.31 -4.00 9.77
N VAL A 272 6.03 -3.70 8.51
CA VAL A 272 6.85 -2.84 7.64
C VAL A 272 6.07 -1.60 7.24
N LYS A 273 6.65 -0.42 7.41
CA LYS A 273 5.98 0.83 7.03
C LYS A 273 5.87 1.01 5.52
N GLN A 274 6.97 0.76 4.82
CA GLN A 274 7.10 0.85 3.35
C GLN A 274 7.89 -0.36 2.86
N PRO A 275 7.39 -1.14 1.91
CA PRO A 275 8.02 -2.39 1.50
C PRO A 275 9.29 -2.20 0.68
N ILE A 276 9.50 -1.04 0.04
CA ILE A 276 10.53 -0.84 -0.97
C ILE A 276 11.97 -1.17 -0.51
N ASP A 277 12.31 -0.87 0.75
CA ASP A 277 13.63 -1.18 1.32
C ASP A 277 13.86 -2.67 1.53
N GLU A 278 12.81 -3.38 1.84
CA GLU A 278 12.86 -4.83 2.00
C GLU A 278 12.83 -5.54 0.64
N LEU A 279 12.08 -4.98 -0.32
CA LEU A 279 12.01 -5.48 -1.69
C LEU A 279 13.38 -5.47 -2.37
N ILE A 280 14.10 -4.34 -2.33
CA ILE A 280 15.41 -4.27 -2.97
C ILE A 280 16.39 -5.28 -2.35
N LYS A 281 16.36 -5.49 -1.03
CA LYS A 281 17.17 -6.50 -0.35
C LYS A 281 16.83 -7.91 -0.82
N HIS A 282 15.53 -8.21 -0.96
CA HIS A 282 15.05 -9.51 -1.43
C HIS A 282 15.60 -9.84 -2.82
N PHE A 283 15.56 -8.88 -3.76
CA PHE A 283 16.06 -9.09 -5.11
C PHE A 283 17.59 -9.13 -5.19
N LEU A 284 18.30 -8.31 -4.41
CA LEU A 284 19.77 -8.34 -4.36
C LEU A 284 20.33 -9.66 -3.79
N THR A 285 19.59 -10.35 -2.95
CA THR A 285 20.05 -11.65 -2.42
C THR A 285 19.84 -12.80 -3.40
N LYS A 286 19.06 -12.60 -4.48
CA LYS A 286 18.80 -13.58 -5.54
C LYS A 286 19.71 -13.41 -6.76
N THR A 287 20.42 -12.29 -6.83
CA THR A 287 21.44 -12.01 -7.84
C THR A 287 22.79 -12.48 -7.37
#